data_7b7462b01e8c14d07b2b1c01b947c9a2
#
_entry.id   7b7462b01e8c14d07b2b1c01b947c9a2
#
_cell.length_a   1.000
_cell.length_b   1.000
_cell.length_c   1.000
_cell.angle_alpha   90.00
_cell.angle_beta   90.00
_cell.angle_gamma   90.00
#
_symmetry.space_group_name_H-M   'P 1'
#
loop_
_entity.id
_entity.type
_entity.pdbx_description
1 polymer ?
#
loop_
_entity_poly.entity_id
_entity_poly.type
_entity_poly.pdbx_seq_one_letter_code
_entity_poly.pdbx_strand_id
1 'polypeptide(L)'
;MKQFLDACLKANLQISKYLDNICESDLEFSPELGYDNSQSYKLDLKCEKIFIEHLNNLGQIFSEESGLIGENSPYKIILDPLDGSSNFVSKIPFYGTSAALFKDEKAQSAFICNLANYEILAFDGHKSLKSNLLNPCYSPFLPHPFSQVGVVEKITLCPSLISYLAQNKLKFRSLGATALSIAYASYFSFVLVLGKTRIFDTAGALMLCKDLHIENNENFLLISKDKQTFDIILEFFK
;
A
#
# COMPACT_ATOMS: atom_id res chain seq x y z
N MET A 1 8.81 -11.67 -13.30
CA MET A 1 7.77 -11.74 -12.25
C MET A 1 8.22 -12.58 -11.05
N LYS A 2 8.48 -13.88 -11.19
CA LYS A 2 8.90 -14.70 -10.04
C LYS A 2 10.12 -14.14 -9.32
N GLN A 3 11.17 -13.74 -10.05
CA GLN A 3 12.39 -13.15 -9.47
C GLN A 3 12.09 -11.87 -8.66
N PHE A 4 11.15 -11.03 -9.11
CA PHE A 4 10.73 -9.85 -8.38
C PHE A 4 10.01 -10.22 -7.07
N LEU A 5 9.04 -11.14 -7.11
CA LEU A 5 8.33 -11.59 -5.91
C LEU A 5 9.28 -12.23 -4.89
N ASP A 6 10.25 -13.05 -5.36
CA ASP A 6 11.26 -13.67 -4.50
C ASP A 6 12.19 -12.62 -3.87
N ALA A 7 12.56 -11.57 -4.61
CA ALA A 7 13.39 -10.47 -4.08
C ALA A 7 12.62 -9.64 -3.04
N CYS A 8 11.36 -9.29 -3.32
CA CYS A 8 10.50 -8.61 -2.34
C CYS A 8 10.29 -9.44 -1.07
N LEU A 9 10.10 -10.76 -1.20
CA LEU A 9 9.98 -11.66 -0.06
C LEU A 9 11.22 -11.59 0.84
N LYS A 10 12.43 -11.67 0.25
CA LYS A 10 13.70 -11.59 0.99
C LYS A 10 13.87 -10.24 1.67
N ALA A 11 13.58 -9.13 0.96
CA ALA A 11 13.62 -7.79 1.53
C ALA A 11 12.70 -7.67 2.74
N ASN A 12 11.44 -8.14 2.62
CA ASN A 12 10.47 -8.06 3.71
C ASN A 12 10.84 -8.94 4.91
N LEU A 13 11.45 -10.10 4.72
CA LEU A 13 12.00 -10.92 5.80
C LEU A 13 13.14 -10.19 6.54
N GLN A 14 13.99 -9.46 5.82
CA GLN A 14 15.07 -8.67 6.42
C GLN A 14 14.51 -7.45 7.15
N ILE A 15 13.53 -6.74 6.56
CA ILE A 15 12.83 -5.61 7.18
C ILE A 15 12.13 -6.05 8.47
N SER A 16 11.39 -7.16 8.45
CA SER A 16 10.73 -7.68 9.65
C SER A 16 11.72 -7.90 10.79
N LYS A 17 12.86 -8.56 10.52
CA LYS A 17 13.92 -8.77 11.51
C LYS A 17 14.54 -7.46 12.02
N TYR A 18 14.69 -6.47 11.15
CA TYR A 18 15.18 -5.14 11.52
C TYR A 18 14.18 -4.44 12.45
N LEU A 19 12.89 -4.45 12.11
CA LEU A 19 11.84 -3.81 12.92
C LEU A 19 11.65 -4.49 14.27
N ASP A 20 11.84 -5.81 14.38
CA ASP A 20 11.80 -6.55 15.63
C ASP A 20 12.96 -6.17 16.59
N ASN A 21 14.07 -5.64 16.06
CA ASN A 21 15.28 -5.27 16.78
C ASN A 21 15.62 -3.76 16.63
N ILE A 22 14.60 -2.93 16.40
CA ILE A 22 14.80 -1.51 16.09
C ILE A 22 15.39 -0.75 17.29
N CYS A 23 16.32 0.19 17.00
CA CYS A 23 16.84 1.12 17.99
C CYS A 23 15.92 2.33 18.12
N GLU A 24 15.83 2.91 19.33
CA GLU A 24 15.02 4.12 19.57
C GLU A 24 15.42 5.28 18.66
N SER A 25 16.71 5.42 18.34
CA SER A 25 17.20 6.44 17.41
C SER A 25 16.65 6.32 16.00
N ASP A 26 16.18 5.15 15.59
CA ASP A 26 15.59 4.94 14.26
C ASP A 26 14.12 5.40 14.19
N LEU A 27 13.48 5.57 15.34
CA LEU A 27 12.13 6.11 15.46
C LEU A 27 12.08 7.64 15.36
N GLU A 28 13.22 8.29 15.31
CA GLU A 28 13.33 9.73 15.13
C GLU A 28 13.14 10.10 13.65
N PHE A 29 12.71 11.34 13.43
CA PHE A 29 12.68 11.90 12.09
C PHE A 29 14.09 12.02 11.48
N SER A 30 14.16 11.77 10.18
CA SER A 30 15.34 12.08 9.39
C SER A 30 15.52 13.60 9.28
N PRO A 31 16.75 14.10 9.25
CA PRO A 31 17.01 15.49 8.91
C PRO A 31 16.73 15.82 7.42
N GLU A 32 16.65 14.79 6.58
CA GLU A 32 16.34 14.90 5.15
C GLU A 32 14.86 14.64 4.93
N LEU A 33 14.27 15.39 3.97
CA LEU A 33 12.88 15.17 3.54
C LEU A 33 12.85 14.09 2.47
N GLY A 34 11.75 13.34 2.41
CA GLY A 34 11.46 12.42 1.34
C GLY A 34 11.28 13.12 -0.01
N TYR A 35 11.19 12.33 -1.09
CA TYR A 35 11.08 12.84 -2.47
C TYR A 35 9.88 13.77 -2.68
N ASP A 36 8.78 13.55 -2.00
CA ASP A 36 7.56 14.38 -2.05
C ASP A 36 7.58 15.57 -1.06
N ASN A 37 8.72 15.87 -0.44
CA ASN A 37 8.92 16.84 0.65
C ASN A 37 8.17 16.45 1.96
N SER A 38 7.75 15.21 2.11
CA SER A 38 7.25 14.69 3.38
C SER A 38 8.39 14.46 4.38
N GLN A 39 8.04 14.47 5.65
CA GLN A 39 9.00 14.16 6.70
C GLN A 39 9.07 12.64 6.90
N SER A 40 10.25 12.07 6.68
CA SER A 40 10.51 10.64 6.83
C SER A 40 11.11 10.32 8.19
N TYR A 41 10.85 9.13 8.71
CA TYR A 41 11.60 8.59 9.82
C TYR A 41 12.91 7.95 9.34
N LYS A 42 13.92 7.85 10.20
CA LYS A 42 15.17 7.16 9.88
C LYS A 42 14.95 5.69 9.51
N LEU A 43 13.91 5.07 10.08
CA LEU A 43 13.54 3.68 9.76
C LEU A 43 13.05 3.51 8.32
N ASP A 44 12.39 4.51 7.73
CA ASP A 44 11.92 4.46 6.34
C ASP A 44 13.12 4.35 5.39
N LEU A 45 14.15 5.17 5.61
CA LEU A 45 15.40 5.14 4.84
C LEU A 45 16.16 3.82 5.00
N LYS A 46 16.09 3.18 6.16
CA LYS A 46 16.71 1.87 6.37
C LYS A 46 15.93 0.76 5.67
N CYS A 47 14.61 0.80 5.68
CA CYS A 47 13.76 -0.11 4.91
C CYS A 47 14.02 0.05 3.41
N GLU A 48 14.15 1.30 2.93
CA GLU A 48 14.51 1.58 1.54
C GLU A 48 15.85 0.94 1.14
N LYS A 49 16.89 1.11 1.96
CA LYS A 49 18.22 0.49 1.71
C LYS A 49 18.13 -1.01 1.56
N ILE A 50 17.36 -1.69 2.42
CA ILE A 50 17.14 -3.13 2.35
C ILE A 50 16.48 -3.49 1.01
N PHE A 51 15.47 -2.75 0.57
CA PHE A 51 14.86 -2.99 -0.73
C PHE A 51 15.84 -2.78 -1.89
N ILE A 52 16.65 -1.73 -1.86
CA ILE A 52 17.65 -1.45 -2.90
C ILE A 52 18.62 -2.62 -3.02
N GLU A 53 19.11 -3.20 -1.92
CA GLU A 53 20.01 -4.36 -1.93
C GLU A 53 19.43 -5.56 -2.68
N HIS A 54 18.11 -5.76 -2.61
CA HIS A 54 17.43 -6.89 -3.24
C HIS A 54 16.87 -6.61 -4.64
N LEU A 55 16.58 -5.35 -4.98
CA LEU A 55 15.82 -4.98 -6.17
C LEU A 55 16.65 -4.27 -7.25
N ASN A 56 17.83 -3.72 -6.92
CA ASN A 56 18.63 -2.88 -7.82
C ASN A 56 18.99 -3.54 -9.17
N ASN A 57 19.08 -4.87 -9.20
CA ASN A 57 19.39 -5.64 -10.41
C ASN A 57 18.14 -5.95 -11.27
N LEU A 58 16.95 -5.55 -10.85
CA LEU A 58 15.69 -5.89 -11.51
C LEU A 58 15.10 -4.74 -12.32
N GLY A 59 15.56 -3.51 -12.10
CA GLY A 59 15.10 -2.33 -12.79
C GLY A 59 15.47 -1.05 -12.07
N GLN A 60 15.11 0.11 -12.65
CA GLN A 60 15.22 1.39 -11.99
C GLN A 60 14.17 1.48 -10.89
N ILE A 61 14.57 1.88 -9.67
CA ILE A 61 13.66 2.05 -8.54
C ILE A 61 13.22 3.51 -8.48
N PHE A 62 11.91 3.73 -8.29
CA PHE A 62 11.34 5.02 -7.93
C PHE A 62 10.72 4.88 -6.56
N SER A 63 11.43 5.37 -5.56
CA SER A 63 11.09 5.27 -4.13
C SER A 63 10.48 6.54 -3.59
N GLU A 64 9.59 6.42 -2.62
CA GLU A 64 9.00 7.53 -1.88
C GLU A 64 10.04 8.39 -1.16
N GLU A 65 11.10 7.76 -0.66
CA GLU A 65 12.12 8.43 0.14
C GLU A 65 13.16 9.15 -0.73
N SER A 66 13.82 8.44 -1.62
CA SER A 66 14.97 8.97 -2.39
C SER A 66 14.64 9.31 -3.84
N GLY A 67 13.41 9.10 -4.32
CA GLY A 67 13.06 9.31 -5.71
C GLY A 67 13.68 8.26 -6.64
N LEU A 68 14.26 8.67 -7.75
CA LEU A 68 14.83 7.76 -8.76
C LEU A 68 16.21 7.24 -8.34
N ILE A 69 16.36 5.91 -8.32
CA ILE A 69 17.57 5.19 -7.93
C ILE A 69 17.94 4.22 -9.06
N GLY A 70 19.23 4.18 -9.40
CA GLY A 70 19.77 3.32 -10.44
C GLY A 70 19.68 3.89 -11.84
N GLU A 71 20.18 3.13 -12.82
CA GLU A 71 20.21 3.55 -14.22
C GLU A 71 18.85 3.41 -14.90
N ASN A 72 18.65 4.14 -15.99
CA ASN A 72 17.43 4.05 -16.77
C ASN A 72 17.24 2.64 -17.32
N SER A 73 16.04 2.09 -17.17
CA SER A 73 15.70 0.71 -17.51
C SER A 73 14.26 0.65 -18.07
N PRO A 74 13.96 -0.28 -18.98
CA PRO A 74 12.57 -0.55 -19.37
C PRO A 74 11.76 -1.12 -18.20
N TYR A 75 12.44 -1.64 -17.18
CA TYR A 75 11.79 -2.06 -15.94
C TYR A 75 11.89 -0.97 -14.89
N LYS A 76 10.76 -0.58 -14.33
CA LYS A 76 10.66 0.39 -13.23
C LYS A 76 9.97 -0.25 -12.03
N ILE A 77 10.52 -0.04 -10.86
CA ILE A 77 9.95 -0.50 -9.59
C ILE A 77 9.49 0.74 -8.83
N ILE A 78 8.18 0.85 -8.57
CA ILE A 78 7.62 1.87 -7.69
C ILE A 78 7.61 1.29 -6.28
N LEU A 79 8.17 2.02 -5.32
CA LEU A 79 8.43 1.52 -3.98
C LEU A 79 7.94 2.50 -2.91
N ASP A 80 7.10 2.02 -2.00
CA ASP A 80 6.90 2.56 -0.67
C ASP A 80 7.59 1.59 0.31
N PRO A 81 8.70 1.99 0.92
CA PRO A 81 9.49 1.08 1.76
C PRO A 81 8.83 0.79 3.10
N LEU A 82 7.98 1.69 3.62
CA LEU A 82 7.20 1.46 4.84
C LEU A 82 5.92 2.31 4.90
N ASP A 83 4.85 1.85 4.26
CA ASP A 83 3.50 2.43 4.38
C ASP A 83 3.00 2.37 5.83
N GLY A 84 2.65 3.51 6.39
CA GLY A 84 2.20 3.61 7.77
C GLY A 84 3.33 3.60 8.80
N SER A 85 4.48 4.22 8.54
CA SER A 85 5.58 4.37 9.48
C SER A 85 5.16 5.04 10.80
N SER A 86 4.28 6.05 10.75
CA SER A 86 3.69 6.66 11.95
C SER A 86 2.86 5.66 12.79
N ASN A 87 2.19 4.70 12.15
CA ASN A 87 1.50 3.62 12.85
C ASN A 87 2.50 2.73 13.58
N PHE A 88 3.59 2.34 12.90
CA PHE A 88 4.64 1.54 13.53
C PHE A 88 5.23 2.25 14.75
N VAL A 89 5.63 3.51 14.62
CA VAL A 89 6.17 4.34 15.71
C VAL A 89 5.17 4.45 16.88
N SER A 90 3.87 4.56 16.56
CA SER A 90 2.77 4.64 17.54
C SER A 90 2.29 3.28 18.04
N LYS A 91 2.90 2.16 17.60
CA LYS A 91 2.53 0.79 17.94
C LYS A 91 1.11 0.40 17.51
N ILE A 92 0.61 1.01 16.45
CA ILE A 92 -0.64 0.64 15.80
C ILE A 92 -0.33 -0.50 14.81
N PRO A 93 -0.94 -1.69 14.91
CA PRO A 93 -0.56 -2.88 14.13
C PRO A 93 -1.15 -2.87 12.73
N PHE A 94 -0.92 -1.81 11.95
CA PHE A 94 -1.32 -1.69 10.55
C PHE A 94 -0.28 -0.86 9.79
N TYR A 95 0.78 -1.51 9.33
CA TYR A 95 1.90 -0.95 8.59
C TYR A 95 2.54 -2.03 7.72
N GLY A 96 3.19 -1.64 6.65
CA GLY A 96 3.75 -2.60 5.72
C GLY A 96 4.55 -1.99 4.59
N THR A 97 4.71 -2.70 3.51
CA THR A 97 5.50 -2.29 2.35
C THR A 97 4.71 -2.44 1.07
N SER A 98 4.99 -1.62 0.07
CA SER A 98 4.38 -1.72 -1.25
C SER A 98 5.46 -1.61 -2.33
N ALA A 99 5.55 -2.63 -3.20
CA ALA A 99 6.44 -2.64 -4.36
C ALA A 99 5.67 -3.07 -5.62
N ALA A 100 5.87 -2.35 -6.71
CA ALA A 100 5.22 -2.60 -7.99
C ALA A 100 6.22 -2.60 -9.13
N LEU A 101 6.23 -3.65 -9.94
CA LEU A 101 7.08 -3.79 -11.12
C LEU A 101 6.30 -3.40 -12.37
N PHE A 102 6.87 -2.50 -13.17
CA PHE A 102 6.40 -2.12 -14.49
C PHE A 102 7.45 -2.47 -15.55
N LYS A 103 6.99 -2.75 -16.76
CA LYS A 103 7.83 -2.83 -17.95
C LYS A 103 7.22 -1.96 -19.02
N ASP A 104 7.98 -0.98 -19.55
CA ASP A 104 7.49 -0.03 -20.56
C ASP A 104 6.12 0.55 -20.14
N GLU A 105 6.02 1.00 -18.90
CA GLU A 105 4.82 1.56 -18.23
C GLU A 105 3.63 0.60 -18.04
N LYS A 106 3.80 -0.67 -18.41
CA LYS A 106 2.76 -1.70 -18.20
C LYS A 106 2.99 -2.44 -16.89
N ALA A 107 1.96 -2.51 -16.06
CA ALA A 107 1.96 -3.26 -14.82
C ALA A 107 2.32 -4.74 -15.06
N GLN A 108 3.29 -5.25 -14.32
CA GLN A 108 3.78 -6.62 -14.44
C GLN A 108 3.54 -7.43 -13.18
N SER A 109 3.81 -6.86 -12.00
CA SER A 109 3.72 -7.57 -10.75
C SER A 109 3.63 -6.58 -9.59
N ALA A 110 3.00 -6.99 -8.48
CA ALA A 110 2.98 -6.23 -7.24
C ALA A 110 3.24 -7.15 -6.05
N PHE A 111 3.83 -6.59 -5.01
CA PHE A 111 4.07 -7.24 -3.73
C PHE A 111 3.77 -6.25 -2.63
N ILE A 112 2.74 -6.52 -1.84
CA ILE A 112 2.36 -5.74 -0.67
C ILE A 112 2.45 -6.66 0.54
N CYS A 113 3.14 -6.23 1.58
CA CYS A 113 3.28 -7.01 2.80
C CYS A 113 2.79 -6.21 4.00
N ASN A 114 1.79 -6.72 4.69
CA ASN A 114 1.43 -6.21 6.01
C ASN A 114 2.39 -6.84 7.04
N LEU A 115 3.35 -6.06 7.52
CA LEU A 115 4.37 -6.52 8.44
C LEU A 115 3.85 -6.76 9.86
N ALA A 116 2.70 -6.18 10.21
CA ALA A 116 2.11 -6.37 11.53
C ALA A 116 1.47 -7.77 11.71
N ASN A 117 1.04 -8.41 10.62
CA ASN A 117 0.44 -9.76 10.65
C ASN A 117 1.11 -10.75 9.70
N TYR A 118 2.19 -10.32 9.01
CA TYR A 118 2.97 -11.13 8.05
C TYR A 118 2.17 -11.59 6.82
N GLU A 119 1.04 -10.97 6.51
CA GLU A 119 0.28 -11.31 5.30
C GLU A 119 0.86 -10.65 4.07
N ILE A 120 1.04 -11.43 3.01
CA ILE A 120 1.47 -10.99 1.70
C ILE A 120 0.26 -10.99 0.77
N LEU A 121 0.06 -9.87 0.07
CA LEU A 121 -0.82 -9.75 -1.08
C LEU A 121 0.05 -9.48 -2.31
N ALA A 122 -0.11 -10.26 -3.37
CA ALA A 122 0.73 -10.15 -4.55
C ALA A 122 -0.11 -10.25 -5.84
N PHE A 123 0.39 -9.61 -6.89
CA PHE A 123 -0.08 -9.80 -8.25
C PHE A 123 1.04 -10.40 -9.10
N ASP A 124 0.81 -11.55 -9.74
CA ASP A 124 1.82 -12.30 -10.50
C ASP A 124 1.81 -11.99 -12.01
N GLY A 125 1.12 -10.92 -12.41
CA GLY A 125 0.89 -10.55 -13.80
C GLY A 125 -0.44 -11.08 -14.37
N HIS A 126 -1.08 -12.02 -13.70
CA HIS A 126 -2.31 -12.65 -14.13
C HIS A 126 -3.41 -12.60 -13.06
N LYS A 127 -3.08 -12.94 -11.83
CA LYS A 127 -4.03 -13.08 -10.72
C LYS A 127 -3.51 -12.50 -9.43
N SER A 128 -4.44 -12.15 -8.57
CA SER A 128 -4.16 -11.74 -7.19
C SER A 128 -3.97 -12.95 -6.30
N LEU A 129 -2.93 -12.92 -5.49
CA LEU A 129 -2.49 -14.01 -4.61
C LEU A 129 -2.35 -13.50 -3.19
N LYS A 130 -2.48 -14.40 -2.23
CA LYS A 130 -2.11 -14.16 -0.84
C LYS A 130 -1.14 -15.24 -0.33
N SER A 131 -0.32 -14.88 0.62
CA SER A 131 0.64 -15.77 1.28
C SER A 131 0.95 -15.25 2.68
N ASN A 132 1.86 -15.91 3.37
CA ASN A 132 2.40 -15.46 4.65
C ASN A 132 3.92 -15.32 4.56
N LEU A 133 4.47 -14.24 5.11
CA LEU A 133 5.89 -13.91 5.04
C LEU A 133 6.79 -14.98 5.67
N LEU A 134 6.35 -15.54 6.80
CA LEU A 134 7.15 -16.53 7.56
C LEU A 134 7.06 -17.96 6.96
N ASN A 135 5.92 -18.28 6.30
CA ASN A 135 5.68 -19.57 5.67
C ASN A 135 5.08 -19.36 4.27
N PRO A 136 5.89 -19.00 3.26
CA PRO A 136 5.38 -18.63 1.95
C PRO A 136 4.70 -19.80 1.22
N CYS A 137 3.37 -19.69 1.08
CA CYS A 137 2.55 -20.61 0.29
C CYS A 137 1.45 -19.79 -0.40
N TYR A 138 1.61 -19.52 -1.68
CA TYR A 138 0.69 -18.67 -2.42
C TYR A 138 -0.62 -19.39 -2.74
N SER A 139 -1.75 -18.72 -2.44
CA SER A 139 -3.11 -19.13 -2.79
C SER A 139 -3.87 -17.95 -3.41
N PRO A 140 -4.99 -18.19 -4.12
CA PRO A 140 -5.80 -17.09 -4.66
C PRO A 140 -6.23 -16.10 -3.58
N PHE A 141 -6.08 -14.81 -3.85
CA PHE A 141 -6.61 -13.74 -3.02
C PHE A 141 -8.04 -13.45 -3.51
N LEU A 142 -9.03 -13.79 -2.69
CA LEU A 142 -10.45 -13.69 -3.04
C LEU A 142 -11.14 -12.66 -2.15
N PRO A 143 -12.19 -11.96 -2.66
CA PRO A 143 -12.98 -11.03 -1.88
C PRO A 143 -13.61 -11.70 -0.66
N HIS A 144 -13.61 -11.01 0.49
CA HIS A 144 -14.26 -11.49 1.70
C HIS A 144 -15.78 -11.23 1.61
N PRO A 145 -16.65 -12.26 1.74
CA PRO A 145 -18.09 -12.10 1.49
C PRO A 145 -18.82 -11.30 2.59
N PHE A 146 -18.26 -11.25 3.81
CA PHE A 146 -18.94 -10.69 5.00
C PHE A 146 -18.36 -9.35 5.44
N SER A 147 -17.82 -8.53 4.51
CA SER A 147 -17.30 -7.22 4.84
C SER A 147 -18.42 -6.28 5.30
N GLN A 148 -18.24 -5.66 6.47
CA GLN A 148 -19.20 -4.72 7.04
C GLN A 148 -18.62 -3.35 7.34
N VAL A 149 -17.31 -3.19 7.20
CA VAL A 149 -16.58 -1.97 7.54
C VAL A 149 -15.81 -1.51 6.32
N GLY A 150 -15.96 -0.24 5.99
CA GLY A 150 -15.13 0.44 5.00
C GLY A 150 -13.90 1.09 5.63
N VAL A 151 -13.04 1.59 4.77
CA VAL A 151 -11.88 2.42 5.16
C VAL A 151 -12.00 3.79 4.51
N VAL A 152 -11.76 4.84 5.29
CA VAL A 152 -11.65 6.21 4.78
C VAL A 152 -10.33 6.79 5.25
N GLU A 153 -9.41 6.99 4.30
CA GLU A 153 -8.14 7.66 4.60
C GLU A 153 -8.28 9.16 4.39
N LYS A 154 -7.54 9.93 5.21
CA LYS A 154 -7.53 11.41 5.20
C LYS A 154 -8.91 12.03 5.42
N ILE A 155 -9.77 11.44 6.27
CA ILE A 155 -11.15 11.88 6.52
C ILE A 155 -11.23 13.36 6.96
N THR A 156 -10.17 13.90 7.53
CA THR A 156 -10.08 15.32 7.94
C THR A 156 -10.21 16.31 6.78
N LEU A 157 -9.96 15.87 5.54
CA LEU A 157 -10.13 16.69 4.35
C LEU A 157 -11.62 16.93 4.00
N CYS A 158 -12.53 16.07 4.50
CA CYS A 158 -13.97 16.20 4.24
C CYS A 158 -14.80 15.75 5.45
N PRO A 159 -14.87 16.58 6.52
CA PRO A 159 -15.61 16.22 7.75
C PRO A 159 -17.10 15.97 7.54
N SER A 160 -17.74 16.63 6.56
CA SER A 160 -19.16 16.43 6.22
C SER A 160 -19.48 15.00 5.76
N LEU A 161 -18.51 14.31 5.19
CA LEU A 161 -18.64 12.90 4.77
C LEU A 161 -18.98 11.99 5.96
N ILE A 162 -18.54 12.30 7.17
CA ILE A 162 -18.82 11.50 8.37
C ILE A 162 -20.34 11.39 8.59
N SER A 163 -21.04 12.52 8.53
CA SER A 163 -22.50 12.55 8.69
C SER A 163 -23.21 11.82 7.56
N TYR A 164 -22.73 11.97 6.33
CA TYR A 164 -23.28 11.27 5.17
C TYR A 164 -23.16 9.75 5.29
N LEU A 165 -21.97 9.25 5.65
CA LEU A 165 -21.74 7.82 5.85
C LEU A 165 -22.61 7.27 6.99
N ALA A 166 -22.77 8.02 8.09
CA ALA A 166 -23.62 7.64 9.21
C ALA A 166 -25.09 7.54 8.82
N GLN A 167 -25.63 8.50 8.06
CA GLN A 167 -27.00 8.50 7.53
C GLN A 167 -27.25 7.28 6.64
N ASN A 168 -26.27 6.88 5.84
CA ASN A 168 -26.33 5.72 4.99
C ASN A 168 -25.94 4.39 5.70
N LYS A 169 -25.73 4.41 7.03
CA LYS A 169 -25.36 3.26 7.87
C LYS A 169 -24.04 2.59 7.43
N LEU A 170 -23.15 3.33 6.80
CA LEU A 170 -21.84 2.86 6.36
C LEU A 170 -20.82 3.08 7.48
N LYS A 171 -20.39 1.96 8.09
CA LYS A 171 -19.33 1.97 9.12
C LYS A 171 -17.96 2.10 8.45
N PHE A 172 -17.06 2.88 9.04
CA PHE A 172 -15.70 3.00 8.55
C PHE A 172 -14.65 3.07 9.65
N ARG A 173 -13.38 2.96 9.24
CA ARG A 173 -12.17 3.26 10.03
C ARG A 173 -11.21 4.09 9.18
N SER A 174 -10.35 4.88 9.81
CA SER A 174 -9.12 5.42 9.20
C SER A 174 -7.97 4.61 9.76
N LEU A 175 -7.23 3.93 8.90
CA LEU A 175 -6.20 2.98 9.32
C LEU A 175 -4.79 3.56 9.24
N GLY A 176 -4.59 4.61 8.43
CA GLY A 176 -3.34 5.38 8.40
C GLY A 176 -2.19 4.73 7.62
N ALA A 177 -2.49 3.74 6.77
CA ALA A 177 -1.54 3.13 5.85
C ALA A 177 -2.28 2.94 4.50
N THR A 178 -2.02 3.84 3.57
CA THR A 178 -2.88 4.01 2.37
C THR A 178 -2.69 2.85 1.39
N ALA A 179 -1.45 2.43 1.11
CA ALA A 179 -1.19 1.33 0.21
C ALA A 179 -1.80 0.02 0.72
N LEU A 180 -1.68 -0.25 2.03
CA LEU A 180 -2.33 -1.41 2.65
C LEU A 180 -3.85 -1.30 2.57
N SER A 181 -4.44 -0.15 2.89
CA SER A 181 -5.89 0.07 2.84
C SER A 181 -6.44 -0.23 1.44
N ILE A 182 -5.77 0.23 0.38
CA ILE A 182 -6.13 -0.06 -1.01
C ILE A 182 -5.96 -1.56 -1.32
N ALA A 183 -4.82 -2.15 -0.95
CA ALA A 183 -4.54 -3.56 -1.23
C ALA A 183 -5.58 -4.50 -0.60
N TYR A 184 -6.09 -4.15 0.57
CA TYR A 184 -7.13 -4.89 1.28
C TYR A 184 -8.56 -4.53 0.85
N ALA A 185 -8.77 -3.75 -0.22
CA ALA A 185 -10.11 -3.29 -0.61
C ALA A 185 -11.13 -4.43 -0.80
N SER A 186 -10.71 -5.61 -1.26
CA SER A 186 -11.58 -6.78 -1.39
C SER A 186 -12.03 -7.38 -0.04
N TYR A 187 -11.37 -7.03 1.07
CA TYR A 187 -11.74 -7.42 2.43
C TYR A 187 -12.66 -6.39 3.10
N PHE A 188 -12.70 -5.16 2.60
CA PHE A 188 -13.55 -4.10 3.12
C PHE A 188 -14.86 -3.97 2.34
N SER A 189 -15.84 -3.28 2.89
CA SER A 189 -17.06 -2.92 2.15
C SER A 189 -16.76 -1.86 1.09
N PHE A 190 -15.87 -0.92 1.41
CA PHE A 190 -15.32 0.07 0.50
C PHE A 190 -13.98 0.60 1.03
N VAL A 191 -13.19 1.20 0.15
CA VAL A 191 -12.03 2.04 0.48
C VAL A 191 -12.21 3.40 -0.20
N LEU A 192 -12.09 4.46 0.58
CA LEU A 192 -12.12 5.82 0.08
C LEU A 192 -10.88 6.56 0.58
N VAL A 193 -10.07 7.04 -0.32
CA VAL A 193 -8.90 7.89 -0.03
C VAL A 193 -9.23 9.30 -0.51
N LEU A 194 -9.31 10.26 0.40
CA LEU A 194 -9.62 11.65 0.07
C LEU A 194 -8.37 12.41 -0.38
N GLY A 195 -8.58 13.34 -1.32
CA GLY A 195 -7.50 14.10 -1.97
C GLY A 195 -6.73 13.27 -2.99
N LYS A 196 -5.72 13.88 -3.58
CA LYS A 196 -4.84 13.23 -4.56
C LYS A 196 -4.05 12.10 -3.91
N THR A 197 -4.08 10.93 -4.54
CA THR A 197 -3.28 9.77 -4.12
C THR A 197 -1.85 9.87 -4.67
N ARG A 198 -0.90 9.35 -3.93
CA ARG A 198 0.49 9.22 -4.38
C ARG A 198 0.67 7.94 -5.20
N ILE A 199 1.61 7.96 -6.12
CA ILE A 199 1.90 6.78 -6.95
C ILE A 199 2.42 5.62 -6.11
N PHE A 200 3.15 5.90 -5.04
CA PHE A 200 3.73 4.90 -4.12
C PHE A 200 2.63 4.11 -3.41
N ASP A 201 1.53 4.78 -3.03
CA ASP A 201 0.35 4.15 -2.40
C ASP A 201 -0.45 3.30 -3.40
N THR A 202 -0.50 3.70 -4.67
CA THR A 202 -1.48 3.16 -5.63
C THR A 202 -0.90 2.15 -6.62
N ALA A 203 0.36 2.31 -7.03
CA ALA A 203 0.93 1.54 -8.15
C ALA A 203 0.83 0.02 -7.99
N GLY A 204 1.15 -0.51 -6.81
CA GLY A 204 1.03 -1.94 -6.50
C GLY A 204 -0.37 -2.34 -6.07
N ALA A 205 -0.97 -1.53 -5.18
CA ALA A 205 -2.23 -1.87 -4.54
C ALA A 205 -3.41 -1.94 -5.53
N LEU A 206 -3.48 -1.05 -6.53
CA LEU A 206 -4.51 -1.08 -7.56
C LEU A 206 -4.46 -2.32 -8.46
N MET A 207 -3.29 -2.96 -8.62
CA MET A 207 -3.20 -4.22 -9.36
C MET A 207 -4.02 -5.35 -8.72
N LEU A 208 -4.25 -5.27 -7.40
CA LEU A 208 -5.06 -6.22 -6.64
C LEU A 208 -6.57 -5.92 -6.70
N CYS A 209 -6.93 -4.74 -7.20
CA CYS A 209 -8.31 -4.23 -7.21
C CYS A 209 -8.99 -4.33 -8.58
N LYS A 210 -8.35 -4.94 -9.59
CA LYS A 210 -8.79 -4.93 -11.00
C LYS A 210 -10.22 -5.42 -11.24
N ASP A 211 -10.75 -6.27 -10.35
CA ASP A 211 -12.10 -6.85 -10.46
C ASP A 211 -13.12 -6.10 -9.57
N LEU A 212 -12.75 -4.94 -9.02
CA LEU A 212 -13.58 -4.10 -8.16
C LEU A 212 -14.09 -2.88 -8.91
N HIS A 213 -15.12 -2.21 -8.40
CA HIS A 213 -15.54 -0.91 -8.89
C HIS A 213 -14.56 0.16 -8.40
N ILE A 214 -14.02 0.97 -9.31
CA ILE A 214 -13.00 1.98 -9.01
C ILE A 214 -13.38 3.29 -9.67
N GLU A 215 -13.32 4.38 -8.90
CA GLU A 215 -13.28 5.76 -9.38
C GLU A 215 -12.02 6.40 -8.82
N ASN A 216 -11.15 6.93 -9.68
CA ASN A 216 -9.91 7.58 -9.31
C ASN A 216 -9.78 8.91 -10.06
N ASN A 217 -9.72 10.00 -9.30
CA ASN A 217 -9.58 11.35 -9.84
C ASN A 217 -8.72 12.23 -8.90
N GLU A 218 -8.60 13.53 -9.19
CA GLU A 218 -7.79 14.46 -8.40
C GLU A 218 -8.33 14.70 -6.98
N ASN A 219 -9.61 14.38 -6.70
CA ASN A 219 -10.26 14.66 -5.42
C ASN A 219 -10.35 13.43 -4.51
N PHE A 220 -10.43 12.24 -5.08
CA PHE A 220 -10.53 11.00 -4.31
C PHE A 220 -10.24 9.75 -5.15
N LEU A 221 -9.93 8.67 -4.44
CA LEU A 221 -9.96 7.30 -4.95
C LEU A 221 -11.03 6.54 -4.17
N LEU A 222 -12.04 6.01 -4.86
CA LEU A 222 -13.08 5.14 -4.30
C LEU A 222 -12.98 3.75 -4.90
N ILE A 223 -12.99 2.73 -4.04
CA ILE A 223 -12.96 1.31 -4.43
C ILE A 223 -14.03 0.57 -3.65
N SER A 224 -14.84 -0.24 -4.32
CA SER A 224 -15.78 -1.17 -3.66
C SER A 224 -16.03 -2.40 -4.52
N LYS A 225 -16.23 -3.54 -3.88
CA LYS A 225 -16.71 -4.76 -4.54
C LYS A 225 -18.22 -4.76 -4.74
N ASP A 226 -18.96 -3.97 -3.96
CA ASP A 226 -20.41 -3.83 -4.02
C ASP A 226 -20.80 -2.55 -4.75
N LYS A 227 -21.50 -2.72 -5.88
CA LYS A 227 -21.93 -1.61 -6.74
C LYS A 227 -22.85 -0.63 -6.02
N GLN A 228 -23.75 -1.13 -5.15
CA GLN A 228 -24.69 -0.29 -4.41
C GLN A 228 -23.94 0.63 -3.43
N THR A 229 -23.03 0.08 -2.64
CA THR A 229 -22.17 0.87 -1.73
C THR A 229 -21.32 1.88 -2.51
N PHE A 230 -20.77 1.46 -3.66
CA PHE A 230 -20.00 2.35 -4.53
C PHE A 230 -20.83 3.55 -5.00
N ASP A 231 -22.06 3.32 -5.51
CA ASP A 231 -22.93 4.37 -6.02
C ASP A 231 -23.41 5.32 -4.91
N ILE A 232 -23.72 4.80 -3.74
CA ILE A 232 -24.09 5.62 -2.56
C ILE A 232 -22.95 6.59 -2.21
N ILE A 233 -21.71 6.12 -2.15
CA ILE A 233 -20.59 7.00 -1.80
C ILE A 233 -20.29 7.98 -2.92
N LEU A 234 -20.35 7.55 -4.18
CA LEU A 234 -20.10 8.39 -5.34
C LEU A 234 -21.10 9.55 -5.43
N GLU A 235 -22.36 9.34 -4.99
CA GLU A 235 -23.40 10.38 -4.99
C GLU A 235 -23.03 11.57 -4.11
N PHE A 236 -22.28 11.36 -3.03
CA PHE A 236 -21.81 12.45 -2.15
C PHE A 236 -20.89 13.45 -2.89
N PHE A 237 -20.20 13.02 -3.94
CA PHE A 237 -19.22 13.83 -4.68
C PHE A 237 -19.79 14.45 -5.97
N LYS A 238 -21.08 14.24 -6.27
CA LYS A 238 -21.76 14.87 -7.40
C LYS A 238 -22.36 16.22 -7.00
#